data_fd2569632dadbe15529ee54acd7aa31e
#
_entry.id   fd2569632dadbe15529ee54acd7aa31e
#
_cell.length_a   1.000
_cell.length_b   1.000
_cell.length_c   1.000
_cell.angle_alpha   90.00
_cell.angle_beta   90.00
_cell.angle_gamma   90.00
#
_symmetry.space_group_name_H-M   'P 1'
#
loop_
_entity.id
_entity.type
_entity.pdbx_description
1 polymer ?
#
loop_
_entity_poly.entity_id
_entity_poly.type
_entity_poly.pdbx_seq_one_letter_code
_entity_poly.pdbx_strand_id
1 'polypeptide(L)'
;MYTLYGIDESGSCMIEIALQRCAVPWRRVDAASWADGEGSDELARINPLKQVPTLVTPDGQVLTESAAILIHLGLAFPDAHLLGGDRDQIIRGLVYIAANCYSAIGIIDYPQRWLGNVDEVVQTQLTTGTRRYLHQAWVVFAEQFAGQLFASNGEPNALGIMAAAVSRWDEAREALTALAPGFAQTLAQVDADPIVAPVFARHWPGWKVS
;
A
#
# COMPACT_ATOMS: atom_id res chain seq x y z
N MET A 1 -3.86 -10.65 -20.27
CA MET A 1 -2.91 -10.78 -19.15
C MET A 1 -2.68 -9.40 -18.57
N TYR A 2 -2.71 -9.26 -17.24
CA TYR A 2 -2.39 -8.00 -16.56
C TYR A 2 -0.89 -7.68 -16.63
N THR A 3 -0.53 -6.41 -16.68
CA THR A 3 0.87 -5.95 -16.54
C THR A 3 0.96 -4.98 -15.38
N LEU A 4 1.72 -5.33 -14.35
CA LEU A 4 1.97 -4.50 -13.17
C LEU A 4 3.34 -3.83 -13.30
N TYR A 5 3.36 -2.50 -13.32
CA TYR A 5 4.58 -1.72 -13.16
C TYR A 5 4.80 -1.47 -11.67
N GLY A 6 5.96 -1.88 -11.19
CA GLY A 6 6.31 -1.84 -9.78
C GLY A 6 7.75 -2.18 -9.52
N ILE A 7 8.19 -2.04 -8.29
CA ILE A 7 9.54 -2.37 -7.83
C ILE A 7 9.45 -2.88 -6.39
N ASP A 8 10.47 -3.60 -5.94
CA ASP A 8 10.54 -4.04 -4.54
C ASP A 8 10.53 -2.83 -3.58
N GLU A 9 10.12 -3.05 -2.35
CA GLU A 9 9.95 -2.01 -1.31
C GLU A 9 8.99 -0.88 -1.68
N SER A 10 8.03 -1.16 -2.57
CA SER A 10 7.01 -0.19 -3.00
C SER A 10 5.59 -0.70 -2.81
N GLY A 11 4.61 0.18 -3.01
CA GLY A 11 3.19 -0.15 -2.96
C GLY A 11 2.73 -1.20 -3.98
N SER A 12 3.58 -1.60 -4.94
CA SER A 12 3.26 -2.65 -5.90
C SER A 12 3.05 -4.01 -5.25
N CYS A 13 3.64 -4.28 -4.08
CA CYS A 13 3.45 -5.51 -3.34
C CYS A 13 1.97 -5.84 -3.08
N MET A 14 1.16 -4.83 -2.76
CA MET A 14 -0.27 -5.00 -2.51
C MET A 14 -1.01 -5.49 -3.74
N ILE A 15 -0.62 -5.00 -4.91
CA ILE A 15 -1.25 -5.38 -6.17
C ILE A 15 -0.78 -6.75 -6.63
N GLU A 16 0.47 -7.12 -6.36
CA GLU A 16 0.97 -8.49 -6.57
C GLU A 16 0.16 -9.50 -5.76
N ILE A 17 -0.06 -9.22 -4.46
CA ILE A 17 -0.88 -10.06 -3.57
C ILE A 17 -2.32 -10.16 -4.12
N ALA A 18 -2.92 -9.04 -4.49
CA ALA A 18 -4.28 -9.01 -5.01
C ALA A 18 -4.43 -9.81 -6.33
N LEU A 19 -3.48 -9.68 -7.26
CA LEU A 19 -3.46 -10.44 -8.52
C LEU A 19 -3.29 -11.94 -8.28
N GLN A 20 -2.46 -12.33 -7.32
CA GLN A 20 -2.33 -13.74 -6.91
C GLN A 20 -3.64 -14.29 -6.33
N ARG A 21 -4.32 -13.52 -5.45
CA ARG A 21 -5.63 -13.91 -4.92
C ARG A 21 -6.70 -14.02 -6.00
N CYS A 22 -6.66 -13.15 -7.00
CA CYS A 22 -7.56 -13.25 -8.15
C CYS A 22 -7.26 -14.44 -9.05
N ALA A 23 -6.15 -15.16 -8.86
CA ALA A 23 -5.70 -16.27 -9.68
C ALA A 23 -5.66 -15.96 -11.19
N VAL A 24 -5.34 -14.72 -11.55
CA VAL A 24 -5.30 -14.26 -12.95
C VAL A 24 -3.87 -14.24 -13.49
N PRO A 25 -3.66 -14.44 -14.80
CA PRO A 25 -2.35 -14.30 -15.41
C PRO A 25 -1.87 -12.84 -15.38
N TRP A 26 -0.67 -12.63 -14.84
CA TRP A 26 -0.03 -11.31 -14.78
C TRP A 26 1.49 -11.40 -14.92
N ARG A 27 2.10 -10.27 -15.24
CA ARG A 27 3.56 -10.09 -15.23
C ARG A 27 3.92 -8.79 -14.53
N ARG A 28 5.11 -8.72 -13.91
CA ARG A 28 5.69 -7.49 -13.40
C ARG A 28 6.68 -6.91 -14.41
N VAL A 29 6.69 -5.60 -14.53
CA VAL A 29 7.71 -4.79 -15.16
C VAL A 29 8.34 -3.95 -14.07
N ASP A 30 9.65 -4.13 -13.84
CA ASP A 30 10.37 -3.34 -12.84
C ASP A 30 10.49 -1.90 -13.32
N ALA A 31 9.86 -0.98 -12.57
CA ALA A 31 9.77 0.43 -12.91
C ALA A 31 9.51 1.26 -11.65
N ALA A 32 10.13 2.45 -11.58
CA ALA A 32 9.83 3.46 -10.56
C ALA A 32 10.26 4.85 -11.07
N SER A 33 9.75 5.92 -10.42
CA SER A 33 10.13 7.30 -10.75
C SER A 33 11.57 7.64 -10.36
N TRP A 34 12.18 6.83 -9.50
CA TRP A 34 13.55 6.98 -8.99
C TRP A 34 14.53 5.96 -9.57
N ALA A 35 14.08 5.13 -10.51
CA ALA A 35 14.90 4.12 -11.17
C ALA A 35 14.99 4.41 -12.66
N ASP A 36 16.17 4.19 -13.23
CA ASP A 36 16.41 4.27 -14.67
C ASP A 36 16.16 2.90 -15.30
N GLY A 37 15.88 2.88 -16.61
CA GLY A 37 15.73 1.67 -17.39
C GLY A 37 14.48 1.65 -18.27
N GLU A 38 14.41 0.64 -19.13
CA GLU A 38 13.34 0.50 -20.14
C GLU A 38 11.94 0.47 -19.52
N GLY A 39 11.77 -0.22 -18.38
CA GLY A 39 10.50 -0.27 -17.68
C GLY A 39 10.06 1.09 -17.12
N SER A 40 10.99 1.90 -16.62
CA SER A 40 10.69 3.27 -16.15
C SER A 40 10.37 4.20 -17.31
N ASP A 41 11.01 4.03 -18.47
CA ASP A 41 10.69 4.76 -19.70
C ASP A 41 9.29 4.37 -20.23
N GLU A 42 8.94 3.09 -20.15
CA GLU A 42 7.61 2.60 -20.52
C GLU A 42 6.54 3.15 -19.57
N LEU A 43 6.80 3.09 -18.26
CA LEU A 43 5.92 3.68 -17.23
C LEU A 43 5.66 5.18 -17.49
N ALA A 44 6.70 5.94 -17.86
CA ALA A 44 6.58 7.37 -18.15
C ALA A 44 5.62 7.70 -19.31
N ARG A 45 5.47 6.78 -20.28
CA ARG A 45 4.57 6.96 -21.42
C ARG A 45 3.11 6.70 -21.07
N ILE A 46 2.84 5.82 -20.10
CA ILE A 46 1.49 5.40 -19.73
C ILE A 46 0.96 6.07 -18.46
N ASN A 47 1.85 6.49 -17.56
CA ASN A 47 1.51 7.23 -16.34
C ASN A 47 2.39 8.48 -16.25
N PRO A 48 1.86 9.69 -16.54
CA PRO A 48 2.64 10.94 -16.47
C PRO A 48 3.22 11.25 -15.09
N LEU A 49 2.63 10.72 -14.00
CA LEU A 49 3.15 10.88 -12.65
C LEU A 49 4.30 9.92 -12.34
N LYS A 50 4.54 8.93 -13.20
CA LYS A 50 5.57 7.88 -13.04
C LYS A 50 5.49 7.14 -11.70
N GLN A 51 4.31 7.07 -11.12
CA GLN A 51 4.10 6.43 -9.81
C GLN A 51 3.82 4.94 -9.97
N VAL A 52 4.26 4.18 -8.99
CA VAL A 52 3.96 2.76 -8.85
C VAL A 52 3.13 2.54 -7.57
N PRO A 53 2.18 1.59 -7.60
CA PRO A 53 1.83 0.70 -8.69
C PRO A 53 1.06 1.39 -9.82
N THR A 54 1.32 0.95 -11.06
CA THR A 54 0.48 1.21 -12.22
C THR A 54 0.12 -0.14 -12.83
N LEU A 55 -1.18 -0.41 -13.03
CA LEU A 55 -1.69 -1.67 -13.55
C LEU A 55 -2.29 -1.45 -14.94
N VAL A 56 -1.87 -2.24 -15.93
CA VAL A 56 -2.50 -2.30 -17.24
C VAL A 56 -3.34 -3.58 -17.32
N THR A 57 -4.63 -3.43 -17.61
CA THR A 57 -5.58 -4.53 -17.75
C THR A 57 -5.40 -5.28 -19.09
N PRO A 58 -5.96 -6.49 -19.24
CA PRO A 58 -5.85 -7.24 -20.48
C PRO A 58 -6.42 -6.54 -21.73
N ASP A 59 -7.37 -5.63 -21.54
CA ASP A 59 -8.00 -4.80 -22.59
C ASP A 59 -7.29 -3.45 -22.79
N GLY A 60 -6.18 -3.21 -22.07
CA GLY A 60 -5.31 -2.04 -22.25
C GLY A 60 -5.68 -0.82 -21.41
N GLN A 61 -6.64 -0.93 -20.47
CA GLN A 61 -6.94 0.16 -19.54
C GLN A 61 -5.78 0.34 -18.54
N VAL A 62 -5.38 1.58 -18.32
CA VAL A 62 -4.36 1.96 -17.34
C VAL A 62 -5.05 2.37 -16.04
N LEU A 63 -4.69 1.70 -14.95
CA LEU A 63 -5.17 1.98 -13.60
C LEU A 63 -4.01 2.43 -12.73
N THR A 64 -4.19 3.54 -12.03
CA THR A 64 -3.29 4.07 -11.00
C THR A 64 -3.99 4.10 -9.65
N GLU A 65 -3.32 4.56 -8.61
CA GLU A 65 -3.82 4.60 -7.22
C GLU A 65 -4.07 3.21 -6.65
N SER A 66 -3.26 2.79 -5.69
CA SER A 66 -3.33 1.45 -5.06
C SER A 66 -4.73 1.09 -4.59
N ALA A 67 -5.42 2.04 -3.92
CA ALA A 67 -6.78 1.83 -3.43
C ALA A 67 -7.77 1.57 -4.58
N ALA A 68 -7.67 2.33 -5.68
CA ALA A 68 -8.53 2.17 -6.83
C ALA A 68 -8.28 0.83 -7.56
N ILE A 69 -7.02 0.43 -7.68
CA ILE A 69 -6.64 -0.87 -8.27
C ILE A 69 -7.18 -2.03 -7.43
N LEU A 70 -7.05 -1.96 -6.11
CA LEU A 70 -7.58 -2.98 -5.18
C LEU A 70 -9.11 -3.09 -5.27
N ILE A 71 -9.80 -1.95 -5.33
CA ILE A 71 -11.26 -1.91 -5.51
C ILE A 71 -11.65 -2.51 -6.86
N HIS A 72 -10.96 -2.12 -7.95
CA HIS A 72 -11.22 -2.68 -9.28
C HIS A 72 -11.09 -4.21 -9.29
N LEU A 73 -9.99 -4.74 -8.75
CA LEU A 73 -9.76 -6.18 -8.69
C LEU A 73 -10.81 -6.89 -7.83
N GLY A 74 -11.20 -6.29 -6.69
CA GLY A 74 -12.22 -6.85 -5.82
C GLY A 74 -13.63 -6.87 -6.43
N LEU A 75 -13.94 -5.90 -7.30
CA LEU A 75 -15.20 -5.87 -8.06
C LEU A 75 -15.18 -6.83 -9.24
N ALA A 76 -14.04 -6.92 -9.95
CA ALA A 76 -13.89 -7.78 -11.12
C ALA A 76 -13.80 -9.28 -10.74
N PHE A 77 -13.28 -9.60 -9.55
CA PHE A 77 -13.04 -10.96 -9.07
C PHE A 77 -13.63 -11.17 -7.67
N PRO A 78 -14.97 -11.28 -7.53
CA PRO A 78 -15.62 -11.42 -6.21
C PRO A 78 -15.14 -12.62 -5.40
N ASP A 79 -14.80 -13.72 -6.06
CA ASP A 79 -14.31 -14.96 -5.43
C ASP A 79 -12.92 -14.82 -4.80
N ALA A 80 -12.18 -13.73 -5.11
CA ALA A 80 -10.92 -13.40 -4.46
C ALA A 80 -11.10 -12.77 -3.06
N HIS A 81 -12.34 -12.47 -2.66
CA HIS A 81 -12.72 -11.89 -1.38
C HIS A 81 -11.98 -10.59 -0.99
N LEU A 82 -11.40 -9.88 -1.98
CA LEU A 82 -10.70 -8.61 -1.72
C LEU A 82 -11.60 -7.53 -1.10
N LEU A 83 -12.90 -7.54 -1.44
CA LEU A 83 -13.93 -6.70 -0.82
C LEU A 83 -14.88 -7.52 0.05
N GLY A 84 -14.43 -8.67 0.54
CA GLY A 84 -15.21 -9.56 1.40
C GLY A 84 -15.33 -9.00 2.83
N GLY A 85 -16.56 -8.93 3.33
CA GLY A 85 -16.92 -8.30 4.60
C GLY A 85 -17.86 -7.11 4.40
N ASP A 86 -17.78 -6.10 5.27
CA ASP A 86 -18.48 -4.83 5.07
C ASP A 86 -17.76 -4.01 3.98
N ARG A 87 -18.24 -4.13 2.75
CA ARG A 87 -17.63 -3.52 1.57
C ARG A 87 -17.50 -1.99 1.71
N ASP A 88 -18.48 -1.33 2.28
CA ASP A 88 -18.46 0.13 2.41
C ASP A 88 -17.40 0.57 3.41
N GLN A 89 -17.21 -0.16 4.51
CA GLN A 89 -16.14 0.09 5.47
C GLN A 89 -14.76 -0.27 4.90
N ILE A 90 -14.64 -1.33 4.11
CA ILE A 90 -13.40 -1.68 3.42
C ILE A 90 -12.99 -0.56 2.47
N ILE A 91 -13.89 -0.09 1.59
CA ILE A 91 -13.64 1.01 0.66
C ILE A 91 -13.30 2.30 1.42
N ARG A 92 -14.06 2.63 2.46
CA ARG A 92 -13.78 3.80 3.32
C ARG A 92 -12.38 3.72 3.92
N GLY A 93 -11.97 2.55 4.42
CA GLY A 93 -10.63 2.34 4.99
C GLY A 93 -9.52 2.45 3.96
N LEU A 94 -9.70 1.91 2.74
CA LEU A 94 -8.75 2.07 1.64
C LEU A 94 -8.54 3.54 1.27
N VAL A 95 -9.63 4.31 1.16
CA VAL A 95 -9.57 5.76 0.91
C VAL A 95 -8.93 6.49 2.09
N TYR A 96 -9.21 6.07 3.34
CA TYR A 96 -8.58 6.65 4.52
C TYR A 96 -7.06 6.51 4.48
N ILE A 97 -6.54 5.30 4.20
CA ILE A 97 -5.09 5.06 4.10
C ILE A 97 -4.48 5.92 2.99
N ALA A 98 -5.11 5.95 1.81
CA ALA A 98 -4.62 6.75 0.69
C ALA A 98 -4.55 8.24 1.02
N ALA A 99 -5.59 8.79 1.65
CA ALA A 99 -5.70 10.23 1.92
C ALA A 99 -4.90 10.70 3.13
N ASN A 100 -4.75 9.88 4.17
CA ASN A 100 -4.16 10.30 5.44
C ASN A 100 -2.78 9.68 5.71
N CYS A 101 -2.56 8.42 5.33
CA CYS A 101 -1.29 7.76 5.58
C CYS A 101 -0.32 7.91 4.40
N TYR A 102 -0.74 7.56 3.19
CA TYR A 102 0.12 7.66 2.00
C TYR A 102 0.51 9.10 1.66
N SER A 103 -0.40 10.05 1.79
CA SER A 103 -0.08 11.46 1.57
C SER A 103 0.95 11.98 2.58
N ALA A 104 0.89 11.55 3.83
CA ALA A 104 1.87 11.90 4.85
C ALA A 104 3.26 11.29 4.53
N ILE A 105 3.32 10.02 4.13
CA ILE A 105 4.56 9.37 3.68
C ILE A 105 5.17 10.16 2.50
N GLY A 106 4.37 10.53 1.50
CA GLY A 106 4.84 11.33 0.38
C GLY A 106 5.41 12.70 0.77
N ILE A 107 4.92 13.32 1.85
CA ILE A 107 5.49 14.57 2.38
C ILE A 107 6.81 14.31 3.11
N ILE A 108 6.91 13.19 3.85
CA ILE A 108 8.14 12.82 4.57
C ILE A 108 9.26 12.48 3.58
N ASP A 109 8.96 11.69 2.55
CA ASP A 109 9.94 11.25 1.55
C ASP A 109 10.39 12.38 0.60
N TYR A 110 9.47 13.30 0.28
CA TYR A 110 9.70 14.34 -0.73
C TYR A 110 9.27 15.72 -0.24
N PRO A 111 9.78 16.22 0.90
CA PRO A 111 9.35 17.48 1.49
C PRO A 111 9.54 18.70 0.58
N GLN A 112 10.55 18.64 -0.31
CA GLN A 112 10.84 19.68 -1.30
C GLN A 112 9.71 19.92 -2.31
N ARG A 113 8.84 18.93 -2.54
CA ARG A 113 7.66 19.09 -3.41
C ARG A 113 6.62 20.03 -2.82
N TRP A 114 6.66 20.21 -1.49
CA TRP A 114 5.68 20.98 -0.72
C TRP A 114 6.24 22.33 -0.26
N LEU A 115 7.55 22.42 0.00
CA LEU A 115 8.20 23.60 0.57
C LEU A 115 8.95 24.42 -0.47
N GLY A 116 9.29 23.87 -1.63
CA GLY A 116 10.22 24.51 -2.56
C GLY A 116 11.63 24.63 -1.95
N ASN A 117 12.34 25.72 -2.26
CA ASN A 117 13.69 25.98 -1.74
C ASN A 117 13.62 26.61 -0.34
N VAL A 118 13.78 25.79 0.68
CA VAL A 118 13.90 26.20 2.09
C VAL A 118 15.13 25.55 2.72
N ASP A 119 15.54 26.07 3.89
CA ASP A 119 16.64 25.46 4.63
C ASP A 119 16.30 24.09 5.22
N GLU A 120 17.33 23.32 5.59
CA GLU A 120 17.20 21.98 6.13
C GLU A 120 16.42 21.94 7.45
N VAL A 121 16.46 23.02 8.24
CA VAL A 121 15.72 23.12 9.52
C VAL A 121 14.22 23.09 9.27
N VAL A 122 13.74 23.84 8.29
CA VAL A 122 12.31 23.87 7.91
C VAL A 122 11.87 22.52 7.34
N GLN A 123 12.71 21.87 6.51
CA GLN A 123 12.41 20.54 6.00
C GLN A 123 12.30 19.52 7.13
N THR A 124 13.25 19.53 8.08
CA THR A 124 13.25 18.65 9.25
C THR A 124 12.02 18.87 10.15
N GLN A 125 11.61 20.12 10.34
CA GLN A 125 10.40 20.43 11.11
C GLN A 125 9.15 19.88 10.43
N LEU A 126 9.03 20.01 9.11
CA LEU A 126 7.91 19.46 8.36
C LEU A 126 7.87 17.92 8.47
N THR A 127 8.97 17.25 8.15
CA THR A 127 9.01 15.77 8.16
C THR A 127 8.76 15.20 9.54
N THR A 128 9.33 15.80 10.60
CA THR A 128 9.09 15.40 11.99
C THR A 128 7.62 15.60 12.40
N GLY A 129 7.04 16.73 12.04
CA GLY A 129 5.63 17.03 12.31
C GLY A 129 4.69 16.08 11.57
N THR A 130 5.00 15.82 10.30
CA THR A 130 4.22 14.93 9.45
C THR A 130 4.32 13.46 9.91
N ARG A 131 5.49 12.99 10.37
CA ARG A 131 5.63 11.63 10.93
C ARG A 131 4.78 11.45 12.19
N ARG A 132 4.76 12.46 13.07
CA ARG A 132 3.87 12.43 14.24
C ARG A 132 2.39 12.37 13.84
N TYR A 133 1.99 13.14 12.82
CA TYR A 133 0.65 13.07 12.26
C TYR A 133 0.35 11.68 11.69
N LEU A 134 1.27 11.10 10.92
CA LEU A 134 1.14 9.75 10.37
C LEU A 134 0.88 8.69 11.46
N HIS A 135 1.68 8.72 12.52
CA HIS A 135 1.51 7.78 13.64
C HIS A 135 0.13 7.97 14.31
N GLN A 136 -0.32 9.20 14.51
CA GLN A 136 -1.65 9.47 15.04
C GLN A 136 -2.77 9.02 14.08
N ALA A 137 -2.61 9.24 12.77
CA ALA A 137 -3.56 8.78 11.77
C ALA A 137 -3.69 7.23 11.78
N TRP A 138 -2.59 6.51 12.00
CA TRP A 138 -2.63 5.07 12.16
C TRP A 138 -3.32 4.61 13.45
N VAL A 139 -3.19 5.33 14.57
CA VAL A 139 -3.94 5.03 15.80
C VAL A 139 -5.44 5.21 15.57
N VAL A 140 -5.85 6.31 14.94
CA VAL A 140 -7.26 6.53 14.57
C VAL A 140 -7.77 5.45 13.60
N PHE A 141 -6.94 5.04 12.64
CA PHE A 141 -7.26 3.93 11.75
C PHE A 141 -7.49 2.63 12.53
N ALA A 142 -6.62 2.30 13.47
CA ALA A 142 -6.74 1.11 14.30
C ALA A 142 -8.06 1.08 15.08
N GLU A 143 -8.45 2.21 15.68
CA GLU A 143 -9.71 2.35 16.41
C GLU A 143 -10.95 2.13 15.53
N GLN A 144 -10.90 2.58 14.26
CA GLN A 144 -12.05 2.55 13.38
C GLN A 144 -12.14 1.28 12.52
N PHE A 145 -11.03 0.65 12.17
CA PHE A 145 -10.98 -0.37 11.14
C PHE A 145 -10.36 -1.72 11.57
N ALA A 146 -9.89 -1.87 12.82
CA ALA A 146 -9.21 -3.11 13.24
C ALA A 146 -10.04 -4.38 12.97
N GLY A 147 -11.36 -4.32 13.10
CA GLY A 147 -12.27 -5.44 12.83
C GLY A 147 -12.60 -5.67 11.35
N GLN A 148 -12.07 -4.86 10.42
CA GLN A 148 -12.44 -4.87 9.00
C GLN A 148 -11.34 -5.43 8.07
N LEU A 149 -10.24 -5.97 8.61
CA LEU A 149 -9.07 -6.37 7.82
C LEU A 149 -9.19 -7.75 7.16
N PHE A 150 -10.19 -8.53 7.56
CA PHE A 150 -10.38 -9.89 7.08
C PHE A 150 -11.77 -10.07 6.47
N ALA A 151 -11.83 -10.91 5.44
CA ALA A 151 -13.09 -11.38 4.89
C ALA A 151 -13.72 -12.45 5.81
N SER A 152 -14.98 -12.78 5.57
CA SER A 152 -15.73 -13.76 6.39
C SER A 152 -15.12 -15.19 6.39
N ASN A 153 -14.29 -15.51 5.39
CA ASN A 153 -13.55 -16.75 5.31
C ASN A 153 -12.24 -16.75 6.11
N GLY A 154 -11.92 -15.65 6.80
CA GLY A 154 -10.71 -15.48 7.59
C GLY A 154 -9.47 -15.04 6.81
N GLU A 155 -9.57 -14.81 5.51
CA GLU A 155 -8.47 -14.31 4.69
C GLU A 155 -8.37 -12.79 4.75
N PRO A 156 -7.15 -12.20 4.71
CA PRO A 156 -6.99 -10.76 4.60
C PRO A 156 -7.69 -10.21 3.34
N ASN A 157 -8.53 -9.22 3.50
CA ASN A 157 -9.14 -8.50 2.39
C ASN A 157 -8.21 -7.38 1.88
N ALA A 158 -8.65 -6.59 0.90
CA ALA A 158 -7.87 -5.49 0.32
C ALA A 158 -7.41 -4.46 1.37
N LEU A 159 -8.28 -4.17 2.37
CA LEU A 159 -7.94 -3.25 3.45
C LEU A 159 -6.85 -3.80 4.35
N GLY A 160 -6.92 -5.08 4.71
CA GLY A 160 -5.88 -5.76 5.49
C GLY A 160 -4.54 -5.76 4.75
N ILE A 161 -4.54 -6.12 3.48
CA ILE A 161 -3.34 -6.12 2.64
C ILE A 161 -2.73 -4.71 2.55
N MET A 162 -3.55 -3.68 2.29
CA MET A 162 -3.06 -2.30 2.20
C MET A 162 -2.55 -1.78 3.54
N ALA A 163 -3.27 -2.04 4.64
CA ALA A 163 -2.84 -1.64 5.98
C ALA A 163 -1.52 -2.29 6.37
N ALA A 164 -1.36 -3.60 6.13
CA ALA A 164 -0.14 -4.33 6.43
C ALA A 164 1.07 -3.84 5.62
N ALA A 165 0.88 -3.49 4.35
CA ALA A 165 1.94 -2.95 3.51
C ALA A 165 2.32 -1.51 3.93
N VAL A 166 1.33 -0.59 3.97
CA VAL A 166 1.59 0.85 4.16
C VAL A 166 2.09 1.18 5.56
N SER A 167 1.75 0.39 6.57
CA SER A 167 2.28 0.57 7.94
C SER A 167 3.76 0.19 8.10
N ARG A 168 4.45 -0.28 7.05
CA ARG A 168 5.88 -0.61 7.09
C ARG A 168 6.78 0.59 6.92
N TRP A 169 6.26 1.72 6.42
CA TRP A 169 7.04 2.94 6.22
C TRP A 169 6.99 3.87 7.44
N ASP A 170 8.05 4.66 7.60
CA ASP A 170 8.15 5.76 8.56
C ASP A 170 7.89 5.37 10.02
N GLU A 171 8.41 4.21 10.43
CA GLU A 171 8.33 3.72 11.81
C GLU A 171 6.88 3.52 12.31
N ALA A 172 5.91 3.45 11.36
CA ALA A 172 4.50 3.35 11.75
C ALA A 172 4.17 2.02 12.42
N ARG A 173 4.86 0.92 12.04
CA ARG A 173 4.64 -0.39 12.67
C ARG A 173 5.15 -0.42 14.11
N GLU A 174 6.29 0.21 14.38
CA GLU A 174 6.85 0.39 15.73
C GLU A 174 5.93 1.25 16.59
N ALA A 175 5.44 2.36 16.05
CA ALA A 175 4.49 3.23 16.72
C ALA A 175 3.17 2.49 17.05
N LEU A 176 2.66 1.68 16.12
CA LEU A 176 1.46 0.86 16.35
C LEU A 176 1.70 -0.22 17.42
N THR A 177 2.87 -0.83 17.46
CA THR A 177 3.21 -1.79 18.52
C THR A 177 3.15 -1.15 19.91
N ALA A 178 3.59 0.11 20.03
CA ALA A 178 3.56 0.86 21.28
C ALA A 178 2.17 1.42 21.63
N LEU A 179 1.43 1.95 20.65
CA LEU A 179 0.23 2.75 20.88
C LEU A 179 -1.08 1.97 20.67
N ALA A 180 -1.06 0.92 19.84
CA ALA A 180 -2.22 0.08 19.51
C ALA A 180 -1.82 -1.40 19.37
N PRO A 181 -1.30 -2.05 20.43
CA PRO A 181 -0.70 -3.39 20.34
C PRO A 181 -1.64 -4.46 19.81
N GLY A 182 -2.94 -4.39 20.10
CA GLY A 182 -3.95 -5.29 19.55
C GLY A 182 -4.07 -5.19 18.02
N PHE A 183 -3.96 -3.97 17.49
CA PHE A 183 -3.96 -3.76 16.05
C PHE A 183 -2.64 -4.23 15.40
N ALA A 184 -1.50 -3.99 16.05
CA ALA A 184 -0.22 -4.52 15.60
C ALA A 184 -0.25 -6.07 15.48
N GLN A 185 -0.88 -6.77 16.43
CA GLN A 185 -1.10 -8.21 16.37
C GLN A 185 -2.02 -8.61 15.17
N THR A 186 -3.05 -7.83 14.90
CA THR A 186 -3.91 -8.05 13.72
C THR A 186 -3.13 -7.90 12.42
N LEU A 187 -2.25 -6.91 12.31
CA LEU A 187 -1.37 -6.75 11.16
C LEU A 187 -0.36 -7.92 11.02
N ALA A 188 0.16 -8.43 12.14
CA ALA A 188 1.02 -9.60 12.12
C ALA A 188 0.30 -10.87 11.61
N GLN A 189 -1.01 -11.01 11.86
CA GLN A 189 -1.82 -12.08 11.26
C GLN A 189 -1.94 -11.92 9.74
N VAL A 190 -2.10 -10.69 9.24
CA VAL A 190 -2.09 -10.41 7.80
C VAL A 190 -0.71 -10.75 7.21
N ASP A 191 0.37 -10.34 7.86
CA ASP A 191 1.75 -10.62 7.43
C ASP A 191 2.03 -12.13 7.31
N ALA A 192 1.39 -12.96 8.16
CA ALA A 192 1.56 -14.41 8.21
C ALA A 192 0.69 -15.16 7.18
N ASP A 193 -0.21 -14.50 6.46
CA ASP A 193 -1.06 -15.15 5.45
C ASP A 193 -0.22 -15.83 4.35
N PRO A 194 -0.58 -17.05 3.91
CA PRO A 194 0.23 -17.84 2.97
C PRO A 194 0.49 -17.17 1.61
N ILE A 195 -0.38 -16.25 1.18
CA ILE A 195 -0.19 -15.49 -0.07
C ILE A 195 0.58 -14.19 0.19
N VAL A 196 0.36 -13.55 1.34
CA VAL A 196 0.99 -12.28 1.71
C VAL A 196 2.47 -12.46 2.08
N ALA A 197 2.77 -13.42 2.95
CA ALA A 197 4.10 -13.63 3.51
C ALA A 197 5.21 -13.79 2.46
N PRO A 198 5.07 -14.61 1.40
CA PRO A 198 6.12 -14.74 0.39
C PRO A 198 6.38 -13.45 -0.41
N VAL A 199 5.33 -12.65 -0.67
CA VAL A 199 5.46 -11.38 -1.38
C VAL A 199 6.21 -10.39 -0.51
N PHE A 200 5.81 -10.25 0.76
CA PHE A 200 6.47 -9.35 1.69
C PHE A 200 7.92 -9.75 1.98
N ALA A 201 8.23 -11.05 2.08
CA ALA A 201 9.62 -11.52 2.26
C ALA A 201 10.52 -11.16 1.08
N ARG A 202 9.98 -11.12 -0.16
CA ARG A 202 10.72 -10.67 -1.34
C ARG A 202 10.90 -9.17 -1.36
N HIS A 203 9.83 -8.40 -1.05
CA HIS A 203 9.89 -6.94 -1.04
C HIS A 203 10.77 -6.40 0.10
N TRP A 204 10.75 -7.01 1.26
CA TRP A 204 11.53 -6.58 2.43
C TRP A 204 12.35 -7.73 3.01
N PRO A 205 13.44 -8.16 2.32
CA PRO A 205 14.30 -9.21 2.84
C PRO A 205 14.93 -8.77 4.17
N GLY A 206 14.64 -9.52 5.22
CA GLY A 206 15.14 -9.20 6.57
C GLY A 206 14.18 -8.41 7.47
N TRP A 207 13.01 -8.03 6.98
CA TRP A 207 11.96 -7.51 7.86
C TRP A 207 11.56 -8.57 8.88
N LYS A 208 11.76 -8.26 10.16
CA LYS A 208 11.32 -9.11 11.25
C LYS A 208 10.00 -8.55 11.79
N VAL A 209 8.97 -9.37 11.78
CA VAL A 209 7.73 -9.08 12.51
C VAL A 209 8.12 -9.00 13.99
N SER A 210 8.10 -7.81 14.57
CA SER A 210 8.38 -7.56 15.99
C SER A 210 7.17 -7.89 16.83
#